data_059ef4bb219e47e58e3b0f5aca900fa2
#
_entry.id   059ef4bb219e47e58e3b0f5aca900fa2
#
_cell.length_a   1.000
_cell.length_b   1.000
_cell.length_c   1.000
_cell.angle_alpha   90.00
_cell.angle_beta   90.00
_cell.angle_gamma   90.00
#
_symmetry.space_group_name_H-M   'P 1'
#
loop_
_entity.id
_entity.type
_entity.pdbx_description
1 polymer ?
#
loop_
_entity_poly.entity_id
_entity_poly.type
_entity_poly.pdbx_seq_one_letter_code
_entity_poly.pdbx_strand_id
1 'polypeptide(L)'
;PTESWIDRNTLEYQFPAILKDWTRNDFIQDWVRGRAALNVKLSKEKFQRHPYEPCYLYESGIRPLEQYPVRGVIWYQGESNAHNCEAHEKLFKLLVGSWRKNWKNEDLPFYYVQLSSIARPSWPWFRDSQRRMMAEIPNTGMAVSSDYGDSLDVHPRNKKPVGERLARWALNKTYGMHDVLPSGPLFCRADFCEDVVYVTFDYGKGLKSSDGGPLRTFEVAETDGVYYPAVAEIINGQIKVYSEQVKRPRYIRYGWQPFTRANLVNEAGLPASTFRAEAPESFVADLHLQRMEGFPKSEKGLKSGVSACYAGMLNGKLLLAGGCNFPGIPAGKGGKKKYYQGIYVAEMNPDTVFVWNKVGELPVSAAYGVSVSCSDGIICIGGTDGQDALTSVYKIRWDEKSEKNGKNKKKGKVVIETLPALPYALDNMCGTLIGEQLFIAGGNRNGKPSNSFLRLDLTNLSVGWHELPEYPGDART
;
A
#
# COMPACT_ATOMS: atom_id res chain seq x y z
N PRO A 1 15.68 14.06 -9.99
CA PRO A 1 15.15 13.51 -8.75
C PRO A 1 15.54 14.37 -7.53
N THR A 2 14.75 14.28 -6.43
CA THR A 2 14.91 15.13 -5.24
C THR A 2 16.27 14.97 -4.58
N GLU A 3 16.79 13.75 -4.49
CA GLU A 3 18.07 13.41 -3.88
C GLU A 3 19.27 14.10 -4.54
N SER A 4 19.15 14.50 -5.80
CA SER A 4 20.23 15.23 -6.50
C SER A 4 20.40 16.66 -6.00
N TRP A 5 19.39 17.21 -5.31
CA TRP A 5 19.33 18.59 -4.84
C TRP A 5 19.63 18.76 -3.34
N ILE A 6 20.06 17.70 -2.67
CA ILE A 6 20.36 17.66 -1.23
C ILE A 6 21.89 17.67 -1.05
N ASP A 7 22.39 18.40 -0.07
CA ASP A 7 23.83 18.39 0.24
C ASP A 7 24.29 17.01 0.71
N ARG A 8 25.56 16.69 0.41
CA ARG A 8 26.15 15.38 0.69
C ARG A 8 26.14 15.04 2.17
N ASN A 9 26.51 15.97 3.03
CA ASN A 9 26.57 15.74 4.48
C ASN A 9 25.20 15.34 5.01
N THR A 10 24.14 16.01 4.58
CA THR A 10 22.77 15.68 4.99
C THR A 10 22.41 14.25 4.59
N LEU A 11 22.70 13.81 3.36
CA LEU A 11 22.41 12.45 2.94
C LEU A 11 23.30 11.40 3.62
N GLU A 12 24.59 11.68 3.82
CA GLU A 12 25.51 10.77 4.50
C GLU A 12 25.10 10.47 5.95
N TYR A 13 24.63 11.48 6.67
CA TYR A 13 24.21 11.31 8.06
C TYR A 13 22.78 10.82 8.24
N GLN A 14 21.85 11.21 7.36
CA GLN A 14 20.42 10.97 7.58
C GLN A 14 19.78 9.97 6.64
N PHE A 15 20.37 9.74 5.46
CA PHE A 15 19.88 8.75 4.50
C PHE A 15 21.02 8.13 3.67
N PRO A 16 22.04 7.52 4.31
CA PRO A 16 23.21 6.99 3.59
C PRO A 16 22.86 5.89 2.59
N ALA A 17 21.74 5.18 2.80
CA ALA A 17 21.31 4.12 1.90
C ALA A 17 21.08 4.60 0.47
N ILE A 18 20.66 5.87 0.25
CA ILE A 18 20.41 6.40 -1.10
C ILE A 18 21.70 6.71 -1.88
N LEU A 19 22.81 6.88 -1.17
CA LEU A 19 24.13 7.14 -1.78
C LEU A 19 24.83 5.86 -2.24
N LYS A 20 24.48 4.71 -1.62
CA LYS A 20 25.16 3.45 -1.86
C LYS A 20 24.76 2.89 -3.22
N ASP A 21 25.75 2.78 -4.12
CA ASP A 21 25.59 2.24 -5.48
C ASP A 21 24.31 2.75 -6.18
N TRP A 22 24.20 4.08 -6.26
CA TRP A 22 22.96 4.73 -6.72
C TRP A 22 22.48 4.22 -8.09
N THR A 23 23.37 3.72 -8.92
CA THR A 23 23.06 3.17 -10.26
C THR A 23 22.30 1.84 -10.19
N ARG A 24 22.26 1.20 -9.02
CA ARG A 24 21.53 -0.05 -8.75
C ARG A 24 20.59 0.04 -7.56
N ASN A 25 20.40 1.24 -7.05
CA ASN A 25 19.64 1.49 -5.82
C ASN A 25 18.13 1.60 -6.10
N ASP A 26 17.32 0.77 -5.49
CA ASP A 26 15.87 0.71 -5.71
C ASP A 26 15.08 1.89 -5.11
N PHE A 27 15.70 2.73 -4.28
CA PHE A 27 15.12 4.03 -3.92
C PHE A 27 15.05 4.99 -5.12
N ILE A 28 15.86 4.74 -6.16
CA ILE A 28 15.93 5.56 -7.38
C ILE A 28 15.25 4.80 -8.53
N GLN A 29 14.29 5.41 -9.15
CA GLN A 29 13.46 4.81 -10.18
C GLN A 29 14.28 4.24 -11.36
N ASP A 30 13.90 3.07 -11.88
CA ASP A 30 14.63 2.35 -12.94
C ASP A 30 14.90 3.20 -14.18
N TRP A 31 13.91 3.95 -14.66
CA TRP A 31 14.10 4.78 -15.84
C TRP A 31 15.13 5.90 -15.60
N VAL A 32 15.23 6.42 -14.35
CA VAL A 32 16.22 7.44 -13.95
C VAL A 32 17.62 6.83 -14.02
N ARG A 33 17.79 5.63 -13.44
CA ARG A 33 19.05 4.88 -13.48
C ARG A 33 19.43 4.52 -14.90
N GLY A 34 18.49 3.96 -15.67
CA GLY A 34 18.68 3.56 -17.06
C GLY A 34 19.04 4.75 -17.99
N ARG A 35 18.34 5.89 -17.82
CA ARG A 35 18.67 7.12 -18.58
C ARG A 35 20.06 7.62 -18.23
N ALA A 36 20.41 7.65 -16.96
CA ALA A 36 21.74 8.07 -16.52
C ALA A 36 22.83 7.14 -17.07
N ALA A 37 22.66 5.83 -16.98
CA ALA A 37 23.59 4.84 -17.51
C ALA A 37 23.81 5.01 -19.02
N LEU A 38 22.73 5.23 -19.79
CA LEU A 38 22.81 5.47 -21.22
C LEU A 38 23.60 6.75 -21.54
N ASN A 39 23.29 7.85 -20.86
CA ASN A 39 23.95 9.14 -21.09
C ASN A 39 25.44 9.10 -20.73
N VAL A 40 25.79 8.46 -19.61
CA VAL A 40 27.21 8.31 -19.19
C VAL A 40 27.97 7.42 -20.17
N LYS A 41 27.35 6.35 -20.68
CA LYS A 41 27.97 5.48 -21.69
C LYS A 41 28.34 6.21 -22.98
N LEU A 42 27.58 7.22 -23.34
CA LEU A 42 27.83 8.04 -24.54
C LEU A 42 28.88 9.14 -24.32
N SER A 43 29.28 9.39 -23.07
CA SER A 43 30.29 10.40 -22.73
C SER A 43 31.69 9.92 -23.13
N LYS A 44 32.53 10.86 -23.56
CA LYS A 44 33.97 10.68 -23.80
C LYS A 44 34.78 10.96 -22.54
N GLU A 45 34.19 11.54 -21.53
CA GLU A 45 34.82 11.91 -20.26
C GLU A 45 34.94 10.69 -19.35
N LYS A 46 36.14 10.49 -18.80
CA LYS A 46 36.37 9.45 -17.78
C LYS A 46 35.72 9.88 -16.47
N PHE A 47 34.96 9.01 -15.82
CA PHE A 47 34.23 9.28 -14.58
C PHE A 47 33.17 10.38 -14.72
N GLN A 48 32.52 10.46 -15.89
CA GLN A 48 31.40 11.36 -16.09
C GLN A 48 30.31 11.16 -15.03
N ARG A 49 30.00 12.23 -14.29
CA ARG A 49 28.85 12.26 -13.38
C ARG A 49 27.59 12.65 -14.14
N HIS A 50 26.44 12.28 -13.59
CA HIS A 50 25.14 12.57 -14.18
C HIS A 50 24.29 13.46 -13.27
N PRO A 51 23.48 14.41 -13.81
CA PRO A 51 22.59 15.28 -13.00
C PRO A 51 21.59 14.52 -12.11
N TYR A 52 21.32 13.24 -12.39
CA TYR A 52 20.45 12.41 -11.56
C TYR A 52 21.19 11.72 -10.38
N GLU A 53 22.52 11.81 -10.34
CA GLU A 53 23.29 11.33 -9.21
C GLU A 53 22.92 12.10 -7.94
N PRO A 54 22.71 11.41 -6.80
CA PRO A 54 22.48 12.08 -5.53
C PRO A 54 23.52 13.16 -5.24
N CYS A 55 23.10 14.29 -4.71
CA CYS A 55 23.91 15.50 -4.41
C CYS A 55 24.43 16.28 -5.61
N TYR A 56 24.42 15.75 -6.82
CA TYR A 56 25.12 16.38 -7.96
C TYR A 56 24.60 17.79 -8.27
N LEU A 57 23.29 17.95 -8.38
CA LEU A 57 22.69 19.26 -8.71
C LEU A 57 22.85 20.26 -7.57
N TYR A 58 22.89 19.78 -6.32
CA TYR A 58 23.23 20.62 -5.20
C TYR A 58 24.68 21.12 -5.31
N GLU A 59 25.63 20.22 -5.48
CA GLU A 59 27.06 20.52 -5.54
C GLU A 59 27.39 21.44 -6.71
N SER A 60 26.79 21.23 -7.88
CA SER A 60 27.10 21.97 -9.11
C SER A 60 26.30 23.28 -9.27
N GLY A 61 25.06 23.33 -8.80
CA GLY A 61 24.15 24.44 -9.09
C GLY A 61 23.71 25.24 -7.86
N ILE A 62 23.56 24.59 -6.71
CA ILE A 62 23.01 25.24 -5.51
C ILE A 62 24.11 25.73 -4.58
N ARG A 63 25.10 24.91 -4.30
CA ARG A 63 26.22 25.25 -3.40
C ARG A 63 26.92 26.58 -3.73
N PRO A 64 27.16 26.91 -5.01
CA PRO A 64 27.72 28.23 -5.35
C PRO A 64 26.86 29.44 -4.96
N LEU A 65 25.55 29.21 -4.71
CA LEU A 65 24.57 30.24 -4.40
C LEU A 65 24.28 30.37 -2.90
N GLU A 66 24.87 29.56 -2.03
CA GLU A 66 24.58 29.54 -0.59
C GLU A 66 24.80 30.93 0.11
N GLN A 67 25.69 31.75 -0.42
CA GLN A 67 25.94 33.11 0.12
C GLN A 67 25.00 34.17 -0.48
N TYR A 68 24.19 33.80 -1.50
CA TYR A 68 23.26 34.77 -2.10
C TYR A 68 21.97 34.83 -1.26
N PRO A 69 21.55 36.01 -0.80
CA PRO A 69 20.36 36.13 0.03
C PRO A 69 19.10 35.86 -0.78
N VAL A 70 18.27 34.95 -0.27
CA VAL A 70 16.96 34.61 -0.86
C VAL A 70 15.86 34.83 0.17
N ARG A 71 14.65 35.18 -0.29
CA ARG A 71 13.46 35.37 0.57
C ARG A 71 12.65 34.09 0.76
N GLY A 72 12.89 33.11 -0.03
CA GLY A 72 12.19 31.80 0.00
C GLY A 72 12.54 31.00 -1.22
N VAL A 73 12.02 29.78 -1.28
CA VAL A 73 12.20 28.82 -2.38
C VAL A 73 10.85 28.48 -2.98
N ILE A 74 10.78 28.45 -4.30
CA ILE A 74 9.67 27.85 -5.04
C ILE A 74 10.17 26.57 -5.67
N TRP A 75 9.41 25.46 -5.48
CA TRP A 75 9.85 24.12 -5.85
C TRP A 75 8.81 23.41 -6.72
N TYR A 76 9.21 22.97 -7.91
CA TYR A 76 8.37 22.18 -8.80
C TYR A 76 9.13 20.95 -9.31
N GLN A 77 9.03 19.86 -8.59
CA GLN A 77 9.65 18.58 -8.93
C GLN A 77 8.98 17.48 -8.10
N GLY A 78 9.06 16.22 -8.54
CA GLY A 78 8.54 15.05 -7.83
C GLY A 78 8.29 13.86 -8.75
N GLU A 79 8.18 14.08 -10.04
CA GLU A 79 7.77 13.08 -11.04
C GLU A 79 8.67 11.84 -11.06
N SER A 80 9.97 12.04 -10.87
CA SER A 80 10.95 10.95 -10.80
C SER A 80 11.02 10.25 -9.44
N ASN A 81 10.30 10.76 -8.43
CA ASN A 81 10.22 10.17 -7.10
C ASN A 81 8.82 9.60 -6.79
N ALA A 82 7.84 9.78 -7.70
CA ALA A 82 6.45 9.41 -7.48
C ALA A 82 6.19 7.89 -7.42
N HIS A 83 7.18 7.06 -7.71
CA HIS A 83 7.13 5.61 -7.55
C HIS A 83 7.28 5.16 -6.10
N ASN A 84 7.87 5.99 -5.22
CA ASN A 84 8.12 5.69 -3.83
C ASN A 84 7.83 6.91 -2.95
N CYS A 85 6.58 7.03 -2.49
CA CYS A 85 6.11 8.17 -1.72
C CYS A 85 6.84 8.31 -0.37
N GLU A 86 7.10 7.19 0.31
CA GLU A 86 7.74 7.17 1.64
C GLU A 86 9.19 7.64 1.57
N ALA A 87 9.93 7.17 0.58
CA ALA A 87 11.28 7.66 0.34
C ALA A 87 11.27 9.16 -0.03
N HIS A 88 10.28 9.61 -0.83
CA HIS A 88 10.16 11.02 -1.18
C HIS A 88 9.80 11.91 0.03
N GLU A 89 8.91 11.48 0.90
CA GLU A 89 8.58 12.22 2.13
C GLU A 89 9.85 12.48 2.97
N LYS A 90 10.67 11.44 3.13
CA LYS A 90 11.98 11.59 3.80
C LYS A 90 12.91 12.54 3.05
N LEU A 91 13.06 12.34 1.75
CA LEU A 91 13.95 13.17 0.91
C LEU A 91 13.52 14.62 0.86
N PHE A 92 12.23 14.92 0.80
CA PHE A 92 11.75 16.31 0.76
C PHE A 92 11.99 17.04 2.08
N LYS A 93 11.79 16.36 3.22
CA LYS A 93 12.17 16.91 4.54
C LYS A 93 13.67 17.20 4.61
N LEU A 94 14.49 16.27 4.11
CA LEU A 94 15.94 16.46 4.06
C LEU A 94 16.36 17.60 3.11
N LEU A 95 15.68 17.74 1.97
CA LEU A 95 15.89 18.84 1.03
C LEU A 95 15.68 20.20 1.72
N VAL A 96 14.50 20.37 2.33
CA VAL A 96 14.16 21.62 3.01
C VAL A 96 15.12 21.90 4.16
N GLY A 97 15.39 20.90 5.00
CA GLY A 97 16.33 21.02 6.12
C GLY A 97 17.76 21.35 5.68
N SER A 98 18.24 20.69 4.61
CA SER A 98 19.55 20.94 3.99
C SER A 98 19.69 22.39 3.55
N TRP A 99 18.73 22.91 2.81
CA TRP A 99 18.79 24.29 2.32
C TRP A 99 18.67 25.29 3.45
N ARG A 100 17.76 25.11 4.41
CA ARG A 100 17.62 25.95 5.60
C ARG A 100 18.92 26.05 6.39
N LYS A 101 19.55 24.90 6.63
CA LYS A 101 20.84 24.81 7.31
C LYS A 101 21.93 25.59 6.57
N ASN A 102 22.05 25.39 5.25
CA ASN A 102 23.12 25.95 4.44
C ASN A 102 22.93 27.46 4.21
N TRP A 103 21.69 27.95 4.13
CA TRP A 103 21.37 29.40 4.14
C TRP A 103 21.36 30.01 5.55
N LYS A 104 21.57 29.20 6.61
CA LYS A 104 21.49 29.64 8.02
C LYS A 104 20.18 30.36 8.34
N ASN A 105 19.09 29.86 7.78
CA ASN A 105 17.75 30.39 7.97
C ASN A 105 16.78 29.23 8.15
N GLU A 106 16.50 28.84 9.41
CA GLU A 106 15.64 27.73 9.76
C GLU A 106 14.19 27.95 9.33
N ASP A 107 13.78 29.22 9.18
CA ASP A 107 12.44 29.62 8.76
C ASP A 107 12.33 29.93 7.26
N LEU A 108 13.34 29.60 6.45
CA LEU A 108 13.31 29.86 5.01
C LEU A 108 12.04 29.24 4.39
N PRO A 109 11.14 30.06 3.81
CA PRO A 109 9.90 29.56 3.24
C PRO A 109 10.14 28.64 2.05
N PHE A 110 9.39 27.53 1.98
CA PHE A 110 9.36 26.62 0.84
C PHE A 110 7.94 26.48 0.31
N TYR A 111 7.69 27.00 -0.89
CA TYR A 111 6.41 26.88 -1.58
C TYR A 111 6.56 25.91 -2.76
N TYR A 112 5.80 24.82 -2.73
CA TYR A 112 5.97 23.76 -3.72
C TYR A 112 4.69 23.44 -4.46
N VAL A 113 4.83 22.77 -5.59
CA VAL A 113 3.72 22.39 -6.46
C VAL A 113 3.32 20.94 -6.16
N GLN A 114 2.04 20.73 -5.85
CA GLN A 114 1.45 19.40 -5.93
C GLN A 114 1.39 18.99 -7.40
N LEU A 115 1.94 17.82 -7.74
CA LEU A 115 2.03 17.36 -9.12
C LEU A 115 0.67 17.39 -9.84
N SER A 116 0.72 17.75 -11.11
CA SER A 116 -0.44 17.74 -11.99
C SER A 116 -0.98 16.33 -12.24
N SER A 117 -2.17 16.23 -12.82
CA SER A 117 -2.78 14.95 -13.21
C SER A 117 -2.06 14.31 -14.40
N ILE A 118 -1.81 13.00 -14.32
CA ILE A 118 -1.35 12.15 -15.42
C ILE A 118 -1.80 10.70 -15.15
N ALA A 119 -2.02 9.90 -16.20
CA ALA A 119 -2.49 8.53 -16.07
C ALA A 119 -1.39 7.56 -15.57
N ARG A 120 -0.92 7.75 -14.33
CA ARG A 120 0.06 6.87 -13.63
C ARG A 120 -0.47 6.43 -12.28
N PRO A 121 -0.49 5.14 -11.95
CA PRO A 121 -1.12 4.59 -10.74
C PRO A 121 -0.64 5.19 -9.42
N SER A 122 0.65 5.53 -9.30
CA SER A 122 1.22 6.09 -8.07
C SER A 122 0.86 7.56 -7.79
N TRP A 123 0.30 8.25 -8.79
CA TRP A 123 0.11 9.71 -8.73
C TRP A 123 -0.82 10.21 -7.62
N PRO A 124 -1.99 9.59 -7.36
CA PRO A 124 -2.86 10.04 -6.26
C PRO A 124 -2.19 9.92 -4.90
N TRP A 125 -1.46 8.82 -4.68
CA TRP A 125 -0.69 8.58 -3.46
C TRP A 125 0.37 9.66 -3.25
N PHE A 126 1.08 10.01 -4.32
CA PHE A 126 2.11 11.04 -4.28
C PHE A 126 1.53 12.44 -4.04
N ARG A 127 0.41 12.79 -4.68
CA ARG A 127 -0.27 14.07 -4.45
C ARG A 127 -0.75 14.21 -3.00
N ASP A 128 -1.31 13.16 -2.41
CA ASP A 128 -1.72 13.17 -1.01
C ASP A 128 -0.51 13.23 -0.06
N SER A 129 0.57 12.53 -0.38
CA SER A 129 1.83 12.63 0.34
C SER A 129 2.35 14.09 0.35
N GLN A 130 2.36 14.74 -0.81
CA GLN A 130 2.73 16.17 -0.90
C GLN A 130 1.85 17.06 -0.01
N ARG A 131 0.54 16.83 0.03
CA ARG A 131 -0.38 17.56 0.93
C ARG A 131 -0.03 17.34 2.40
N ARG A 132 0.21 16.10 2.81
CA ARG A 132 0.55 15.76 4.21
C ARG A 132 1.86 16.40 4.67
N MET A 133 2.85 16.53 3.81
CA MET A 133 4.13 17.17 4.14
C MET A 133 4.00 18.63 4.57
N MET A 134 2.92 19.35 4.19
CA MET A 134 2.68 20.70 4.70
C MET A 134 2.49 20.75 6.22
N ALA A 135 1.86 19.73 6.81
CA ALA A 135 1.67 19.66 8.26
C ALA A 135 2.96 19.27 9.00
N GLU A 136 3.89 18.60 8.31
CA GLU A 136 5.11 18.06 8.89
C GLU A 136 6.33 19.00 8.75
N ILE A 137 6.28 19.91 7.78
CA ILE A 137 7.38 20.83 7.51
C ILE A 137 6.89 22.27 7.73
N PRO A 138 7.26 22.94 8.83
CA PRO A 138 6.84 24.31 9.10
C PRO A 138 7.23 25.27 7.97
N ASN A 139 6.48 26.37 7.85
CA ASN A 139 6.72 27.43 6.87
C ASN A 139 6.80 26.94 5.42
N THR A 140 5.88 26.05 5.06
CA THR A 140 5.67 25.56 3.70
C THR A 140 4.28 25.94 3.18
N GLY A 141 4.10 25.84 1.87
CA GLY A 141 2.82 26.04 1.20
C GLY A 141 2.78 25.27 -0.11
N MET A 142 1.60 24.80 -0.52
CA MET A 142 1.45 23.93 -1.68
C MET A 142 0.47 24.53 -2.71
N ALA A 143 0.95 24.72 -3.92
CA ALA A 143 0.14 25.09 -5.07
C ALA A 143 -0.40 23.84 -5.78
N VAL A 144 -1.71 23.65 -5.79
CA VAL A 144 -2.35 22.55 -6.51
C VAL A 144 -2.27 22.79 -8.01
N SER A 145 -1.98 21.76 -8.80
CA SER A 145 -1.91 21.86 -10.26
C SER A 145 -2.61 20.73 -11.02
N SER A 146 -3.42 19.94 -10.31
CA SER A 146 -4.11 18.77 -10.88
C SER A 146 -5.11 19.12 -12.00
N ASP A 147 -5.62 20.33 -12.03
CA ASP A 147 -6.53 20.88 -13.03
C ASP A 147 -5.84 21.30 -14.36
N TYR A 148 -4.51 21.33 -14.39
CA TYR A 148 -3.70 21.64 -15.57
C TYR A 148 -2.89 20.46 -16.10
N GLY A 149 -3.21 19.23 -15.65
CA GLY A 149 -2.51 18.02 -16.09
C GLY A 149 -2.85 17.61 -17.53
N ASP A 150 -2.05 16.69 -18.02
CA ASP A 150 -2.27 15.95 -19.27
C ASP A 150 -2.21 14.45 -18.97
N SER A 151 -3.06 13.66 -19.65
CA SER A 151 -3.12 12.22 -19.38
C SER A 151 -1.86 11.47 -19.81
N LEU A 152 -1.09 12.00 -20.74
CA LEU A 152 0.08 11.36 -21.34
C LEU A 152 1.39 12.09 -21.09
N ASP A 153 1.33 13.42 -20.80
CA ASP A 153 2.53 14.24 -20.60
C ASP A 153 2.65 14.73 -19.15
N VAL A 154 3.80 14.48 -18.53
CA VAL A 154 4.13 14.98 -17.18
C VAL A 154 4.38 16.49 -17.14
N HIS A 155 4.50 17.14 -18.29
CA HIS A 155 4.86 18.54 -18.41
C HIS A 155 3.67 19.40 -18.83
N PRO A 156 2.79 19.84 -17.92
CA PRO A 156 1.69 20.74 -18.26
C PRO A 156 2.23 22.00 -18.96
N ARG A 157 1.66 22.33 -20.09
CA ARG A 157 2.14 23.46 -20.92
C ARG A 157 1.80 24.83 -20.32
N ASN A 158 0.65 24.93 -19.64
CA ASN A 158 0.21 26.16 -19.01
C ASN A 158 0.83 26.30 -17.60
N LYS A 159 1.96 27.00 -17.50
CA LYS A 159 2.68 27.22 -16.25
C LYS A 159 2.24 28.49 -15.50
N LYS A 160 1.55 29.42 -16.18
CA LYS A 160 1.15 30.71 -15.57
C LYS A 160 0.28 30.51 -14.31
N PRO A 161 -0.80 29.71 -14.32
CA PRO A 161 -1.60 29.53 -13.12
C PRO A 161 -0.82 28.89 -11.95
N VAL A 162 0.13 28.01 -12.25
CA VAL A 162 0.99 27.40 -11.22
C VAL A 162 1.86 28.47 -10.56
N GLY A 163 2.49 29.34 -11.36
CA GLY A 163 3.27 30.47 -10.85
C GLY A 163 2.44 31.45 -10.02
N GLU A 164 1.22 31.76 -10.48
CA GLU A 164 0.27 32.61 -9.74
C GLU A 164 -0.13 32.01 -8.39
N ARG A 165 -0.35 30.69 -8.33
CA ARG A 165 -0.68 29.97 -7.07
C ARG A 165 0.50 29.96 -6.11
N LEU A 166 1.72 29.78 -6.59
CA LEU A 166 2.94 29.91 -5.76
C LEU A 166 3.12 31.35 -5.25
N ALA A 167 2.87 32.34 -6.13
CA ALA A 167 2.95 33.75 -5.74
C ALA A 167 1.94 34.12 -4.65
N ARG A 168 0.71 33.56 -4.66
CA ARG A 168 -0.28 33.77 -3.60
C ARG A 168 0.23 33.32 -2.23
N TRP A 169 0.90 32.18 -2.15
CA TRP A 169 1.55 31.74 -0.92
C TRP A 169 2.61 32.72 -0.44
N ALA A 170 3.49 33.15 -1.34
CA ALA A 170 4.53 34.14 -1.02
C ALA A 170 3.92 35.47 -0.56
N LEU A 171 2.96 36.01 -1.30
CA LEU A 171 2.27 37.25 -0.95
C LEU A 171 1.62 37.18 0.43
N ASN A 172 0.86 36.12 0.71
CA ASN A 172 0.18 35.97 1.99
C ASN A 172 1.15 35.72 3.14
N LYS A 173 2.04 34.72 3.02
CA LYS A 173 2.85 34.24 4.15
C LYS A 173 4.19 34.94 4.30
N THR A 174 4.86 35.28 3.20
CA THR A 174 6.19 35.92 3.24
C THR A 174 6.11 37.44 3.24
N TYR A 175 5.16 37.99 2.48
CA TYR A 175 5.03 39.44 2.31
C TYR A 175 3.89 40.08 3.12
N GLY A 176 3.12 39.26 3.90
CA GLY A 176 2.10 39.74 4.82
C GLY A 176 0.83 40.31 4.18
N MET A 177 0.58 40.04 2.91
CA MET A 177 -0.66 40.45 2.21
C MET A 177 -1.81 39.48 2.54
N HIS A 178 -2.36 39.59 3.74
CA HIS A 178 -3.34 38.63 4.29
C HIS A 178 -4.69 38.66 3.59
N ASP A 179 -5.01 39.66 2.80
CA ASP A 179 -6.18 39.76 1.92
C ASP A 179 -6.05 38.85 0.68
N VAL A 180 -4.83 38.41 0.31
CA VAL A 180 -4.60 37.44 -0.76
C VAL A 180 -4.81 36.04 -0.24
N LEU A 181 -5.87 35.35 -0.66
CA LEU A 181 -6.12 33.96 -0.29
C LEU A 181 -5.00 33.04 -0.86
N PRO A 182 -4.23 32.32 -0.03
CA PRO A 182 -3.00 31.65 -0.49
C PRO A 182 -3.27 30.34 -1.25
N SER A 183 -4.39 29.66 -0.96
CA SER A 183 -4.66 28.30 -1.48
C SER A 183 -6.12 28.09 -1.88
N GLY A 184 -6.34 27.04 -2.65
CA GLY A 184 -7.64 26.36 -2.74
C GLY A 184 -7.94 25.56 -1.47
N PRO A 185 -9.09 24.86 -1.43
CA PRO A 185 -9.47 24.06 -0.29
C PRO A 185 -8.41 22.97 0.02
N LEU A 186 -7.87 22.99 1.24
CA LEU A 186 -6.98 21.98 1.76
C LEU A 186 -7.73 21.14 2.79
N PHE A 187 -7.67 19.82 2.65
CA PHE A 187 -8.31 18.91 3.60
C PHE A 187 -7.84 19.21 5.03
N CYS A 188 -8.77 19.47 5.91
CA CYS A 188 -8.57 19.69 7.34
C CYS A 188 -8.95 18.44 8.15
N ARG A 189 -10.21 18.01 8.04
CA ARG A 189 -10.70 16.81 8.72
C ARG A 189 -11.89 16.19 8.01
N ALA A 190 -12.18 14.93 8.35
CA ALA A 190 -13.39 14.22 7.97
C ALA A 190 -14.08 13.68 9.24
N ASP A 191 -15.35 14.02 9.40
CA ASP A 191 -16.21 13.55 10.49
C ASP A 191 -17.12 12.44 9.93
N PHE A 192 -16.90 11.20 10.38
CA PHE A 192 -17.64 10.02 9.93
C PHE A 192 -18.85 9.82 10.84
N CYS A 193 -20.06 9.93 10.26
CA CYS A 193 -21.33 9.88 10.98
C CYS A 193 -22.28 8.89 10.30
N GLU A 194 -22.47 7.72 10.90
CA GLU A 194 -23.32 6.65 10.36
C GLU A 194 -23.00 6.32 8.89
N ASP A 195 -23.86 6.71 7.95
CA ASP A 195 -23.76 6.47 6.51
C ASP A 195 -23.21 7.66 5.70
N VAL A 196 -22.81 8.75 6.38
CA VAL A 196 -22.29 9.96 5.74
C VAL A 196 -20.94 10.39 6.30
N VAL A 197 -20.17 11.13 5.49
CA VAL A 197 -18.92 11.76 5.90
C VAL A 197 -19.01 13.27 5.65
N TYR A 198 -18.71 14.07 6.68
CA TYR A 198 -18.59 15.52 6.53
C TYR A 198 -17.14 15.92 6.42
N VAL A 199 -16.77 16.60 5.34
CA VAL A 199 -15.38 17.03 5.09
C VAL A 199 -15.27 18.54 5.27
N THR A 200 -14.33 18.95 6.12
CA THR A 200 -13.99 20.35 6.38
C THR A 200 -12.64 20.68 5.72
N PHE A 201 -12.55 21.89 5.18
CA PHE A 201 -11.37 22.38 4.49
C PHE A 201 -10.86 23.69 5.08
N ASP A 202 -9.54 23.80 5.22
CA ASP A 202 -8.89 25.10 5.32
C ASP A 202 -8.98 25.81 3.97
N TYR A 203 -9.05 27.13 3.96
CA TYR A 203 -9.26 27.96 2.76
C TYR A 203 -10.51 27.60 1.96
N GLY A 204 -11.50 26.96 2.62
CA GLY A 204 -12.75 26.49 2.02
C GLY A 204 -13.86 27.53 1.97
N LYS A 205 -13.60 28.82 2.11
CA LYS A 205 -14.65 29.85 1.99
C LYS A 205 -15.24 29.87 0.59
N GLY A 206 -16.57 29.83 0.49
CA GLY A 206 -17.28 29.88 -0.79
C GLY A 206 -17.03 28.66 -1.68
N LEU A 207 -17.02 27.44 -1.07
CA LEU A 207 -16.91 26.18 -1.82
C LEU A 207 -17.93 26.14 -2.94
N LYS A 208 -17.49 25.70 -4.12
CA LYS A 208 -18.34 25.52 -5.31
C LYS A 208 -17.70 24.55 -6.29
N SER A 209 -18.48 24.11 -7.27
CA SER A 209 -17.98 23.41 -8.43
C SER A 209 -17.36 24.42 -9.41
N SER A 210 -16.23 24.10 -10.03
CA SER A 210 -15.54 24.97 -11.00
C SER A 210 -16.28 25.11 -12.34
N ASP A 211 -17.18 24.19 -12.64
CA ASP A 211 -17.92 24.11 -13.90
C ASP A 211 -19.45 24.19 -13.74
N GLY A 212 -19.93 24.47 -12.53
CA GLY A 212 -21.35 24.56 -12.22
C GLY A 212 -22.10 23.23 -12.19
N GLY A 213 -21.43 22.11 -12.51
CA GLY A 213 -22.00 20.77 -12.42
C GLY A 213 -21.89 20.16 -11.02
N PRO A 214 -22.38 18.93 -10.82
CA PRO A 214 -22.20 18.21 -9.56
C PRO A 214 -20.74 18.05 -9.17
N LEU A 215 -20.45 17.99 -7.88
CA LEU A 215 -19.11 17.68 -7.39
C LEU A 215 -18.73 16.24 -7.78
N ARG A 216 -17.49 16.07 -8.21
CA ARG A 216 -17.00 14.80 -8.75
C ARG A 216 -15.81 14.27 -7.96
N THR A 217 -15.53 12.98 -8.18
CA THR A 217 -14.32 12.30 -7.70
C THR A 217 -14.21 12.10 -6.20
N PHE A 218 -15.33 12.23 -5.49
CA PHE A 218 -15.44 11.74 -4.13
C PHE A 218 -15.76 10.24 -4.16
N GLU A 219 -15.07 9.49 -3.32
CA GLU A 219 -15.26 8.05 -3.17
C GLU A 219 -15.16 7.69 -1.69
N VAL A 220 -16.00 6.73 -1.26
CA VAL A 220 -16.02 6.20 0.10
C VAL A 220 -15.89 4.68 0.09
N ALA A 221 -15.37 4.11 1.17
CA ALA A 221 -15.26 2.66 1.36
C ALA A 221 -15.58 2.28 2.81
N GLU A 222 -16.03 1.05 3.01
CA GLU A 222 -16.11 0.40 4.32
C GLU A 222 -14.75 -0.16 4.75
N THR A 223 -14.73 -1.03 5.75
CA THR A 223 -13.51 -1.67 6.28
C THR A 223 -12.82 -2.61 5.28
N ASP A 224 -13.52 -3.06 4.25
CA ASP A 224 -12.98 -3.88 3.17
C ASP A 224 -12.06 -3.09 2.20
N GLY A 225 -12.09 -1.75 2.29
CA GLY A 225 -11.27 -0.88 1.44
C GLY A 225 -11.72 -0.81 -0.01
N VAL A 226 -12.91 -1.34 -0.36
CA VAL A 226 -13.48 -1.22 -1.70
C VAL A 226 -14.15 0.13 -1.86
N TYR A 227 -13.60 0.97 -2.72
CA TYR A 227 -14.09 2.34 -2.93
C TYR A 227 -15.20 2.40 -3.96
N TYR A 228 -16.29 3.09 -3.59
CA TYR A 228 -17.42 3.38 -4.46
C TYR A 228 -17.55 4.88 -4.70
N PRO A 229 -17.97 5.29 -5.90
CA PRO A 229 -18.32 6.69 -6.19
C PRO A 229 -19.36 7.19 -5.18
N ALA A 230 -19.18 8.43 -4.75
CA ALA A 230 -20.05 9.05 -3.75
C ALA A 230 -20.67 10.35 -4.26
N VAL A 231 -21.90 10.61 -3.83
CA VAL A 231 -22.56 11.91 -3.98
C VAL A 231 -21.92 12.88 -2.98
N ALA A 232 -21.63 14.09 -3.43
CA ALA A 232 -21.05 15.14 -2.60
C ALA A 232 -21.87 16.43 -2.73
N GLU A 233 -22.29 16.98 -1.59
CA GLU A 233 -23.13 18.17 -1.49
C GLU A 233 -22.48 19.21 -0.60
N ILE A 234 -22.59 20.49 -0.98
CA ILE A 234 -22.07 21.60 -0.15
C ILE A 234 -23.15 21.98 0.86
N ILE A 235 -22.87 21.78 2.14
CA ILE A 235 -23.79 22.07 3.25
C ILE A 235 -23.03 22.86 4.33
N ASN A 236 -23.48 24.07 4.61
CA ASN A 236 -22.94 24.92 5.68
C ASN A 236 -21.41 25.09 5.65
N GLY A 237 -20.83 25.20 4.45
CA GLY A 237 -19.38 25.37 4.27
C GLY A 237 -18.57 24.09 4.42
N GLN A 238 -19.22 22.94 4.54
CA GLN A 238 -18.62 21.59 4.50
C GLN A 238 -19.08 20.83 3.27
N ILE A 239 -18.43 19.72 2.99
CA ILE A 239 -18.91 18.77 1.98
C ILE A 239 -19.48 17.55 2.69
N LYS A 240 -20.77 17.29 2.50
CA LYS A 240 -21.46 16.05 2.88
C LYS A 240 -21.26 15.03 1.78
N VAL A 241 -20.72 13.85 2.13
CA VAL A 241 -20.37 12.77 1.18
C VAL A 241 -21.04 11.48 1.61
N TYR A 242 -21.71 10.79 0.68
CA TYR A 242 -22.39 9.51 0.92
C TYR A 242 -22.49 8.66 -0.34
N SER A 243 -22.71 7.36 -0.16
CA SER A 243 -22.96 6.42 -1.27
C SER A 243 -23.99 5.38 -0.83
N GLU A 244 -24.94 5.07 -1.71
CA GLU A 244 -25.94 4.02 -1.43
C GLU A 244 -25.30 2.63 -1.23
N GLN A 245 -24.11 2.43 -1.79
CA GLN A 245 -23.35 1.18 -1.74
C GLN A 245 -22.51 1.02 -0.47
N VAL A 246 -22.36 2.08 0.35
CA VAL A 246 -21.53 2.12 1.55
C VAL A 246 -22.37 2.57 2.73
N LYS A 247 -22.70 1.66 3.64
CA LYS A 247 -23.57 1.94 4.79
C LYS A 247 -22.84 2.46 6.01
N ARG A 248 -21.55 2.12 6.14
CA ARG A 248 -20.69 2.55 7.25
C ARG A 248 -19.33 2.95 6.70
N PRO A 249 -19.21 4.17 6.14
CA PRO A 249 -17.96 4.63 5.56
C PRO A 249 -16.85 4.65 6.62
N ARG A 250 -15.76 3.97 6.31
CA ARG A 250 -14.51 3.94 7.08
C ARG A 250 -13.45 4.82 6.44
N TYR A 251 -13.50 4.92 5.12
CA TYR A 251 -12.52 5.64 4.32
C TYR A 251 -13.22 6.60 3.37
N ILE A 252 -12.57 7.73 3.14
CA ILE A 252 -12.95 8.71 2.12
C ILE A 252 -11.72 9.17 1.35
N ARG A 253 -11.90 9.45 0.05
CA ARG A 253 -10.88 10.07 -0.78
C ARG A 253 -11.48 10.99 -1.84
N TYR A 254 -10.68 11.96 -2.28
CA TYR A 254 -11.06 12.94 -3.31
C TYR A 254 -9.93 13.13 -4.31
N GLY A 255 -10.29 13.24 -5.60
CA GLY A 255 -9.32 13.44 -6.67
C GLY A 255 -8.32 12.29 -6.79
N TRP A 256 -8.75 11.06 -6.42
CA TRP A 256 -7.86 9.91 -6.30
C TRP A 256 -7.52 9.25 -7.64
N GLN A 257 -8.19 9.61 -8.72
CA GLN A 257 -7.85 9.11 -10.04
C GLN A 257 -6.45 9.66 -10.45
N PRO A 258 -5.60 8.85 -11.09
CA PRO A 258 -4.29 9.30 -11.60
C PRO A 258 -4.41 10.56 -12.46
N PHE A 259 -5.23 10.52 -13.51
CA PHE A 259 -5.72 11.69 -14.24
C PHE A 259 -7.10 12.04 -13.70
N THR A 260 -7.18 13.05 -12.86
CA THR A 260 -8.43 13.43 -12.18
C THR A 260 -9.17 14.55 -12.87
N ARG A 261 -10.51 14.49 -12.81
CA ARG A 261 -11.43 15.56 -13.22
C ARG A 261 -12.13 16.20 -12.00
N ALA A 262 -11.42 16.26 -10.90
CA ALA A 262 -11.85 16.90 -9.67
C ALA A 262 -12.21 18.37 -9.92
N ASN A 263 -13.35 18.83 -9.39
CA ASN A 263 -13.90 20.15 -9.71
C ASN A 263 -14.28 21.00 -8.49
N LEU A 264 -13.88 20.60 -7.29
CA LEU A 264 -14.11 21.42 -6.09
C LEU A 264 -13.14 22.60 -6.06
N VAL A 265 -13.66 23.81 -5.92
CA VAL A 265 -12.91 25.05 -5.78
C VAL A 265 -13.50 25.93 -4.66
N ASN A 266 -12.73 26.91 -4.21
CA ASN A 266 -13.22 27.96 -3.29
C ASN A 266 -13.74 29.21 -4.04
N GLU A 267 -14.08 30.28 -3.29
CA GLU A 267 -14.57 31.55 -3.87
C GLU A 267 -13.59 32.16 -4.90
N ALA A 268 -12.27 31.99 -4.70
CA ALA A 268 -11.25 32.48 -5.60
C ALA A 268 -11.02 31.60 -6.84
N GLY A 269 -11.80 30.52 -7.00
CA GLY A 269 -11.66 29.56 -8.09
C GLY A 269 -10.40 28.70 -8.00
N LEU A 270 -9.75 28.62 -6.85
CA LEU A 270 -8.56 27.81 -6.63
C LEU A 270 -8.98 26.36 -6.31
N PRO A 271 -8.35 25.34 -6.95
CA PRO A 271 -8.76 23.94 -6.82
C PRO A 271 -8.39 23.33 -5.48
N ALA A 272 -9.23 22.41 -5.02
CA ALA A 272 -8.94 21.57 -3.87
C ALA A 272 -7.85 20.54 -4.17
N SER A 273 -7.03 20.24 -3.16
CA SER A 273 -6.00 19.21 -3.24
C SER A 273 -6.59 17.81 -3.21
N THR A 274 -5.89 16.85 -3.83
CA THR A 274 -6.14 15.42 -3.60
C THR A 274 -5.95 15.09 -2.13
N PHE A 275 -6.84 14.28 -1.55
CA PHE A 275 -6.70 13.78 -0.20
C PHE A 275 -7.33 12.39 -0.03
N ARG A 276 -6.91 11.70 1.02
CA ARG A 276 -7.62 10.57 1.63
C ARG A 276 -7.65 10.73 3.15
N ALA A 277 -8.67 10.17 3.76
CA ALA A 277 -8.79 10.12 5.20
C ALA A 277 -9.50 8.83 5.63
N GLU A 278 -9.31 8.47 6.88
CA GLU A 278 -9.97 7.34 7.51
C GLU A 278 -10.60 7.77 8.84
N ALA A 279 -11.63 7.06 9.25
CA ALA A 279 -12.26 7.25 10.54
C ALA A 279 -11.24 6.97 11.66
N PRO A 280 -11.25 7.73 12.77
CA PRO A 280 -10.38 7.46 13.92
C PRO A 280 -10.49 6.01 14.39
N GLU A 281 -9.39 5.48 14.92
CA GLU A 281 -9.29 4.08 15.39
C GLU A 281 -10.28 3.69 16.51
N SER A 282 -11.03 4.64 17.07
CA SER A 282 -12.08 4.36 18.07
C SER A 282 -13.19 3.41 17.58
N PHE A 283 -13.21 3.06 16.29
CA PHE A 283 -14.03 1.99 15.70
C PHE A 283 -13.30 0.67 15.50
N VAL A 284 -12.00 0.60 15.73
CA VAL A 284 -11.29 -0.67 15.82
C VAL A 284 -11.60 -1.21 17.21
N ALA A 285 -12.33 -2.32 17.26
CA ALA A 285 -12.47 -3.06 18.50
C ALA A 285 -11.09 -3.21 19.15
N ASP A 286 -10.99 -2.98 20.46
CA ASP A 286 -9.73 -3.16 21.19
C ASP A 286 -9.07 -4.46 20.76
N LEU A 287 -7.92 -4.35 20.10
CA LEU A 287 -7.17 -5.52 19.68
C LEU A 287 -6.48 -6.11 20.90
N HIS A 288 -7.16 -7.04 21.57
CA HIS A 288 -6.57 -7.80 22.68
C HIS A 288 -5.66 -8.89 22.10
N LEU A 289 -4.36 -8.64 22.14
CA LEU A 289 -3.37 -9.66 21.82
C LEU A 289 -3.22 -10.60 23.04
N GLN A 290 -3.80 -11.77 22.95
CA GLN A 290 -3.63 -12.82 23.94
C GLN A 290 -2.74 -13.91 23.39
N ARG A 291 -1.70 -14.30 24.14
CA ARG A 291 -0.89 -15.46 23.81
C ARG A 291 -1.73 -16.72 23.94
N MET A 292 -1.92 -17.42 22.85
CA MET A 292 -2.59 -18.71 22.85
C MET A 292 -1.67 -19.74 23.49
N GLU A 293 -2.03 -20.22 24.66
CA GLU A 293 -1.36 -21.35 25.30
C GLU A 293 -2.00 -22.66 24.86
N GLY A 294 -1.23 -23.75 24.89
CA GLY A 294 -1.78 -25.08 24.71
C GLY A 294 -1.79 -25.60 23.27
N PHE A 295 -0.97 -25.06 22.37
CA PHE A 295 -0.78 -25.68 21.04
C PHE A 295 -0.49 -27.18 21.20
N PRO A 296 -1.05 -28.07 20.34
CA PRO A 296 -1.09 -29.50 20.62
C PRO A 296 0.28 -30.08 20.95
N LYS A 297 0.37 -30.78 22.07
CA LYS A 297 1.55 -31.57 22.48
C LYS A 297 1.53 -32.97 21.90
N SER A 298 0.48 -33.32 21.13
CA SER A 298 0.19 -34.67 20.63
C SER A 298 1.20 -35.19 19.61
N GLU A 299 2.02 -34.31 19.03
CA GLU A 299 3.06 -34.70 18.10
C GLU A 299 4.42 -34.12 18.54
N LYS A 300 5.46 -34.97 18.52
CA LYS A 300 6.80 -34.58 18.93
C LYS A 300 7.32 -33.40 18.09
N GLY A 301 7.64 -32.29 18.73
CA GLY A 301 8.17 -31.09 18.10
C GLY A 301 7.14 -29.96 17.94
N LEU A 302 5.83 -30.21 18.07
CA LEU A 302 4.81 -29.16 17.95
C LEU A 302 4.76 -28.17 19.12
N LYS A 303 5.40 -28.45 20.25
CA LYS A 303 5.38 -27.60 21.44
C LYS A 303 5.76 -26.13 21.14
N SER A 304 6.62 -25.92 20.16
CA SER A 304 7.09 -24.59 19.75
C SER A 304 6.20 -23.91 18.71
N GLY A 305 5.08 -24.53 18.34
CA GLY A 305 4.24 -24.08 17.24
C GLY A 305 4.79 -24.45 15.86
N VAL A 306 4.05 -24.07 14.84
CA VAL A 306 4.43 -24.24 13.42
C VAL A 306 4.35 -22.91 12.69
N SER A 307 5.11 -22.77 11.61
CA SER A 307 5.01 -21.71 10.63
C SER A 307 4.54 -22.25 9.29
N ALA A 308 4.08 -21.37 8.42
CA ALA A 308 3.70 -21.69 7.04
C ALA A 308 2.65 -22.81 6.92
N CYS A 309 1.79 -22.98 7.91
CA CYS A 309 0.67 -23.93 7.87
C CYS A 309 -0.50 -23.36 7.06
N TYR A 310 -1.36 -24.22 6.56
CA TYR A 310 -2.69 -23.81 6.12
C TYR A 310 -3.52 -23.40 7.34
N ALA A 311 -4.21 -22.27 7.23
CA ALA A 311 -5.02 -21.72 8.31
C ALA A 311 -6.34 -21.14 7.80
N GLY A 312 -7.39 -21.19 8.61
CA GLY A 312 -8.66 -20.58 8.28
C GLY A 312 -9.73 -20.85 9.33
N MET A 313 -10.91 -20.27 9.12
CA MET A 313 -12.08 -20.50 9.97
C MET A 313 -12.96 -21.57 9.36
N LEU A 314 -13.37 -22.56 10.16
CA LEU A 314 -14.23 -23.65 9.76
C LEU A 314 -15.33 -23.85 10.80
N ASN A 315 -16.58 -23.48 10.47
CA ASN A 315 -17.74 -23.53 11.38
C ASN A 315 -17.46 -22.87 12.75
N GLY A 316 -16.92 -21.65 12.75
CA GLY A 316 -16.59 -20.91 13.97
C GLY A 316 -15.39 -21.43 14.77
N LYS A 317 -14.65 -22.42 14.24
CA LYS A 317 -13.43 -22.96 14.83
C LYS A 317 -12.22 -22.52 14.02
N LEU A 318 -11.11 -22.19 14.69
CA LEU A 318 -9.85 -21.96 14.02
C LEU A 318 -9.25 -23.32 13.62
N LEU A 319 -8.92 -23.48 12.34
CA LEU A 319 -8.25 -24.65 11.80
C LEU A 319 -6.81 -24.31 11.45
N LEU A 320 -5.88 -25.20 11.82
CA LEU A 320 -4.50 -25.22 11.34
C LEU A 320 -4.21 -26.61 10.77
N ALA A 321 -3.56 -26.68 9.60
CA ALA A 321 -3.17 -27.94 8.98
C ALA A 321 -1.74 -27.87 8.43
N GLY A 322 -0.95 -28.92 8.68
CA GLY A 322 0.43 -28.99 8.23
C GLY A 322 1.35 -27.98 8.95
N GLY A 323 2.21 -27.34 8.17
CA GLY A 323 3.21 -26.40 8.64
C GLY A 323 4.58 -27.04 8.92
N CYS A 324 5.54 -26.23 9.31
CA CYS A 324 6.90 -26.67 9.62
C CYS A 324 7.49 -25.88 10.79
N ASN A 325 8.52 -26.46 11.41
CA ASN A 325 9.34 -25.78 12.42
C ASN A 325 10.74 -26.41 12.54
N PHE A 326 11.52 -25.92 13.50
CA PHE A 326 12.80 -26.51 13.91
C PHE A 326 12.63 -27.07 15.34
N PRO A 327 12.23 -28.35 15.52
CA PRO A 327 11.76 -28.87 16.81
C PRO A 327 12.84 -29.07 17.86
N GLY A 328 14.11 -28.99 17.51
CA GLY A 328 15.24 -29.18 18.42
C GLY A 328 16.20 -28.01 18.39
N ILE A 329 17.06 -27.96 17.38
CA ILE A 329 18.09 -26.93 17.22
C ILE A 329 17.49 -25.83 16.31
N PRO A 330 17.61 -24.53 16.68
CA PRO A 330 17.19 -23.44 15.83
C PRO A 330 17.90 -23.40 14.46
N ALA A 331 17.26 -22.87 13.43
CA ALA A 331 17.81 -22.76 12.07
C ALA A 331 19.21 -22.12 12.03
N GLY A 332 19.42 -21.00 12.73
CA GLY A 332 20.70 -20.28 12.81
C GLY A 332 21.83 -21.06 13.50
N LYS A 333 21.52 -22.20 14.11
CA LYS A 333 22.49 -23.13 14.71
C LYS A 333 22.59 -24.47 13.97
N GLY A 334 22.12 -24.50 12.71
CA GLY A 334 22.18 -25.70 11.86
C GLY A 334 21.08 -26.74 12.15
N GLY A 335 19.97 -26.35 12.77
CA GLY A 335 18.83 -27.24 13.00
C GLY A 335 18.16 -27.72 11.73
N LYS A 336 17.60 -28.92 11.76
CA LYS A 336 16.83 -29.50 10.65
C LYS A 336 15.35 -29.13 10.79
N LYS A 337 14.75 -28.68 9.69
CA LYS A 337 13.34 -28.36 9.59
C LYS A 337 12.52 -29.66 9.54
N LYS A 338 11.40 -29.70 10.28
CA LYS A 338 10.42 -30.79 10.24
C LYS A 338 9.12 -30.26 9.67
N TYR A 339 8.49 -31.04 8.79
CA TYR A 339 7.19 -30.79 8.17
C TYR A 339 6.14 -31.68 8.80
N TYR A 340 4.90 -31.20 8.90
CA TYR A 340 3.81 -31.84 9.63
C TYR A 340 2.61 -32.12 8.73
N GLN A 341 1.79 -33.11 9.12
CA GLN A 341 0.54 -33.50 8.42
C GLN A 341 -0.71 -33.21 9.26
N GLY A 342 -0.55 -33.01 10.57
CA GLY A 342 -1.68 -32.91 11.48
C GLY A 342 -2.66 -31.80 11.10
N ILE A 343 -3.97 -32.07 11.22
CA ILE A 343 -5.04 -31.10 11.15
C ILE A 343 -5.58 -30.90 12.56
N TYR A 344 -5.58 -29.66 13.02
CA TYR A 344 -5.95 -29.27 14.35
C TYR A 344 -7.05 -28.21 14.30
N VAL A 345 -8.02 -28.30 15.22
CA VAL A 345 -9.03 -27.27 15.39
C VAL A 345 -9.04 -26.78 16.83
N ALA A 346 -9.28 -25.51 17.02
CA ALA A 346 -9.51 -24.87 18.29
C ALA A 346 -10.87 -24.17 18.31
N GLU A 347 -11.62 -24.36 19.39
CA GLU A 347 -12.86 -23.61 19.62
C GLU A 347 -12.51 -22.22 20.15
N MET A 348 -13.06 -21.19 19.52
CA MET A 348 -12.94 -19.81 19.98
C MET A 348 -13.98 -19.57 21.09
N ASN A 349 -13.53 -19.62 22.34
CA ASN A 349 -14.33 -19.18 23.47
C ASN A 349 -13.72 -17.89 24.02
N PRO A 350 -14.43 -16.76 24.06
CA PRO A 350 -13.87 -15.46 24.47
C PRO A 350 -13.23 -15.47 25.86
N ASP A 351 -13.68 -16.39 26.75
CA ASP A 351 -13.30 -16.37 28.16
C ASP A 351 -12.31 -17.50 28.56
N THR A 352 -11.83 -18.32 27.61
CA THR A 352 -11.04 -19.50 27.97
C THR A 352 -9.83 -19.73 27.05
N VAL A 353 -8.86 -20.48 27.59
CA VAL A 353 -7.70 -21.01 26.86
C VAL A 353 -8.17 -21.88 25.69
N PHE A 354 -7.63 -21.64 24.50
CA PHE A 354 -7.92 -22.47 23.33
C PHE A 354 -7.53 -23.93 23.55
N VAL A 355 -8.49 -24.82 23.42
CA VAL A 355 -8.24 -26.26 23.47
C VAL A 355 -8.11 -26.78 22.04
N TRP A 356 -6.90 -27.13 21.65
CA TRP A 356 -6.60 -27.72 20.36
C TRP A 356 -6.89 -29.20 20.33
N ASN A 357 -7.64 -29.64 19.34
CA ASN A 357 -7.92 -31.04 19.10
C ASN A 357 -7.38 -31.45 17.72
N LYS A 358 -6.62 -32.55 17.69
CA LYS A 358 -6.27 -33.18 16.42
C LYS A 358 -7.52 -33.85 15.85
N VAL A 359 -7.91 -33.50 14.63
CA VAL A 359 -9.14 -33.96 13.97
C VAL A 359 -8.90 -34.74 12.68
N GLY A 360 -7.66 -34.78 12.21
CA GLY A 360 -7.28 -35.49 11.00
C GLY A 360 -5.80 -35.29 10.65
N GLU A 361 -5.45 -35.76 9.45
CA GLU A 361 -4.13 -35.57 8.85
C GLU A 361 -4.29 -35.23 7.37
N LEU A 362 -3.43 -34.36 6.83
CA LEU A 362 -3.28 -34.18 5.40
C LEU A 362 -2.73 -35.48 4.76
N PRO A 363 -3.00 -35.74 3.49
CA PRO A 363 -2.44 -36.90 2.79
C PRO A 363 -0.91 -36.92 2.74
N VAL A 364 -0.30 -35.75 2.69
CA VAL A 364 1.16 -35.54 2.76
C VAL A 364 1.48 -34.36 3.71
N SER A 365 2.69 -34.36 4.26
CA SER A 365 3.15 -33.18 5.02
C SER A 365 3.25 -31.98 4.09
N ALA A 366 2.82 -30.79 4.57
CA ALA A 366 2.79 -29.63 3.71
C ALA A 366 3.03 -28.34 4.51
N ALA A 367 3.83 -27.44 3.93
CA ALA A 367 4.04 -26.08 4.40
C ALA A 367 4.25 -25.15 3.20
N TYR A 368 4.17 -23.83 3.41
CA TYR A 368 4.36 -22.82 2.36
C TYR A 368 3.37 -22.89 1.18
N GLY A 369 2.22 -23.49 1.40
CA GLY A 369 1.09 -23.44 0.48
C GLY A 369 0.14 -22.30 0.81
N VAL A 370 -0.89 -22.16 -0.01
CA VAL A 370 -1.98 -21.19 0.19
C VAL A 370 -3.18 -21.87 0.83
N SER A 371 -3.84 -21.18 1.75
CA SER A 371 -5.18 -21.54 2.23
C SER A 371 -6.18 -20.45 1.92
N VAL A 372 -7.32 -20.82 1.36
CA VAL A 372 -8.41 -19.91 0.99
C VAL A 372 -9.71 -20.39 1.62
N SER A 373 -10.35 -19.56 2.41
CA SER A 373 -11.67 -19.87 2.98
C SER A 373 -12.75 -19.76 1.92
N CYS A 374 -13.68 -20.71 1.90
CA CYS A 374 -14.88 -20.73 1.09
C CYS A 374 -16.11 -20.96 1.98
N SER A 375 -17.32 -20.87 1.40
CA SER A 375 -18.58 -20.92 2.15
C SER A 375 -18.76 -22.17 3.03
N ASP A 376 -18.15 -23.30 2.63
CA ASP A 376 -18.32 -24.62 3.27
C ASP A 376 -17.00 -25.27 3.68
N GLY A 377 -15.87 -24.57 3.61
CA GLY A 377 -14.57 -25.15 3.94
C GLY A 377 -13.37 -24.25 3.75
N ILE A 378 -12.21 -24.87 3.75
CA ILE A 378 -10.91 -24.25 3.51
C ILE A 378 -10.22 -25.02 2.38
N ILE A 379 -9.81 -24.33 1.34
CA ILE A 379 -9.06 -24.90 0.22
C ILE A 379 -7.57 -24.71 0.49
N CYS A 380 -6.83 -25.80 0.57
CA CYS A 380 -5.39 -25.87 0.78
C CYS A 380 -4.69 -26.21 -0.54
N ILE A 381 -3.72 -25.42 -0.98
CA ILE A 381 -3.19 -25.46 -2.34
C ILE A 381 -1.68 -25.49 -2.31
N GLY A 382 -1.05 -26.44 -3.00
CA GLY A 382 0.38 -26.54 -3.23
C GLY A 382 1.22 -26.57 -1.96
N GLY A 383 2.34 -25.88 -1.94
CA GLY A 383 3.32 -25.87 -0.86
C GLY A 383 4.45 -26.86 -1.10
N THR A 384 5.14 -27.28 -0.04
CA THR A 384 6.24 -28.25 -0.10
C THR A 384 6.18 -29.21 1.09
N ASP A 385 6.58 -30.46 0.87
CA ASP A 385 6.76 -31.46 1.94
C ASP A 385 8.16 -31.39 2.59
N GLY A 386 9.01 -30.52 2.06
CA GLY A 386 10.41 -30.33 2.48
C GLY A 386 11.42 -31.00 1.59
N GLN A 387 10.98 -31.82 0.63
CA GLN A 387 11.80 -32.39 -0.45
C GLN A 387 11.37 -31.80 -1.79
N ASP A 388 10.07 -31.87 -2.06
CA ASP A 388 9.50 -31.43 -3.32
C ASP A 388 8.39 -30.38 -3.11
N ALA A 389 8.20 -29.51 -4.10
CA ALA A 389 7.02 -28.68 -4.19
C ALA A 389 5.80 -29.51 -4.61
N LEU A 390 4.61 -29.14 -4.18
CA LEU A 390 3.40 -29.93 -4.31
C LEU A 390 2.45 -29.36 -5.39
N THR A 391 1.74 -30.26 -6.07
CA THR A 391 0.62 -29.92 -6.97
C THR A 391 -0.73 -30.12 -6.32
N SER A 392 -0.77 -30.69 -5.12
CA SER A 392 -2.00 -31.09 -4.46
C SER A 392 -2.89 -29.93 -4.07
N VAL A 393 -4.20 -30.12 -4.24
CA VAL A 393 -5.23 -29.17 -3.84
C VAL A 393 -6.30 -29.96 -3.07
N TYR A 394 -6.54 -29.54 -1.84
CA TYR A 394 -7.49 -30.18 -0.94
C TYR A 394 -8.51 -29.18 -0.42
N LYS A 395 -9.78 -29.57 -0.35
CA LYS A 395 -10.82 -28.86 0.37
C LYS A 395 -11.10 -29.59 1.69
N ILE A 396 -10.90 -28.87 2.80
CA ILE A 396 -11.17 -29.39 4.14
C ILE A 396 -12.53 -28.86 4.58
N ARG A 397 -13.46 -29.77 4.87
CA ARG A 397 -14.82 -29.49 5.35
C ARG A 397 -15.08 -30.09 6.72
N TRP A 398 -16.04 -29.51 7.44
CA TRP A 398 -16.53 -30.08 8.69
C TRP A 398 -17.85 -30.77 8.49
N ASP A 399 -17.92 -32.09 8.80
CA ASP A 399 -19.14 -32.87 8.76
C ASP A 399 -19.70 -33.08 10.18
N GLU A 400 -20.86 -32.50 10.46
CA GLU A 400 -21.55 -32.61 11.74
C GLU A 400 -22.38 -33.90 11.85
N LYS A 401 -22.60 -34.61 10.74
CA LYS A 401 -23.55 -35.74 10.67
C LYS A 401 -22.97 -37.12 11.03
N SER A 402 -21.66 -37.23 11.23
CA SER A 402 -21.06 -38.55 11.52
C SER A 402 -20.99 -38.81 13.02
N GLU A 403 -22.06 -39.34 13.59
CA GLU A 403 -22.20 -40.46 14.52
C GLU A 403 -23.55 -40.44 15.25
N LYS A 404 -24.44 -41.29 14.81
CA LYS A 404 -25.56 -41.81 15.61
C LYS A 404 -25.02 -43.03 16.35
N ASN A 405 -24.59 -42.89 17.57
CA ASN A 405 -24.62 -43.93 18.59
C ASN A 405 -24.53 -43.33 19.99
N GLY A 406 -25.62 -43.51 20.73
CA GLY A 406 -25.79 -43.55 22.15
C GLY A 406 -24.97 -42.60 23.04
N LYS A 407 -25.64 -41.62 23.65
CA LYS A 407 -25.28 -40.91 24.92
C LYS A 407 -23.98 -40.09 25.00
N ASN A 408 -23.33 -39.70 23.91
CA ASN A 408 -22.23 -38.74 23.97
C ASN A 408 -22.34 -37.64 22.92
N LYS A 409 -21.90 -36.42 23.29
CA LYS A 409 -21.88 -35.22 22.45
C LYS A 409 -21.36 -35.50 21.05
N LYS A 410 -22.09 -35.05 20.00
CA LYS A 410 -21.70 -35.14 18.59
C LYS A 410 -20.27 -34.59 18.40
N LYS A 411 -19.30 -35.45 18.13
CA LYS A 411 -17.98 -35.05 17.64
C LYS A 411 -18.04 -34.94 16.13
N GLY A 412 -17.99 -33.73 15.59
CA GLY A 412 -17.86 -33.52 14.15
C GLY A 412 -16.55 -34.12 13.62
N LYS A 413 -16.53 -34.47 12.34
CA LYS A 413 -15.37 -35.06 11.65
C LYS A 413 -14.94 -34.18 10.50
N VAL A 414 -13.61 -34.06 10.32
CA VAL A 414 -13.04 -33.44 9.14
C VAL A 414 -13.13 -34.36 7.94
N VAL A 415 -13.60 -33.85 6.82
CA VAL A 415 -13.60 -34.49 5.52
C VAL A 415 -12.66 -33.77 4.59
N ILE A 416 -11.77 -34.49 3.94
CA ILE A 416 -10.83 -33.99 2.95
C ILE A 416 -11.30 -34.41 1.58
N GLU A 417 -11.56 -33.46 0.73
CA GLU A 417 -11.93 -33.64 -0.68
C GLU A 417 -10.73 -33.22 -1.55
N THR A 418 -10.36 -34.09 -2.50
CA THR A 418 -9.32 -33.73 -3.47
C THR A 418 -9.94 -32.93 -4.60
N LEU A 419 -9.39 -31.75 -4.87
CA LEU A 419 -9.73 -30.87 -5.99
C LEU A 419 -8.72 -31.07 -7.14
N PRO A 420 -8.99 -30.54 -8.34
CA PRO A 420 -8.04 -30.57 -9.46
C PRO A 420 -6.65 -30.08 -9.04
N ALA A 421 -5.64 -30.92 -9.27
CA ALA A 421 -4.25 -30.58 -8.97
C ALA A 421 -3.78 -29.38 -9.79
N LEU A 422 -2.84 -28.61 -9.24
CA LEU A 422 -2.15 -27.57 -9.98
C LEU A 422 -1.47 -28.14 -11.23
N PRO A 423 -1.40 -27.40 -12.33
CA PRO A 423 -0.76 -27.85 -13.56
C PRO A 423 0.75 -28.09 -13.39
N TYR A 424 1.33 -27.48 -12.39
CA TYR A 424 2.73 -27.65 -11.96
C TYR A 424 2.86 -27.34 -10.46
N ALA A 425 3.92 -27.85 -9.85
CA ALA A 425 4.17 -27.68 -8.43
C ALA A 425 4.55 -26.21 -8.09
N LEU A 426 3.91 -25.67 -7.06
CA LEU A 426 4.14 -24.32 -6.58
C LEU A 426 4.23 -24.28 -5.04
N ASP A 427 5.13 -23.48 -4.52
CA ASP A 427 5.19 -23.08 -3.12
C ASP A 427 5.34 -21.55 -2.99
N ASN A 428 5.09 -21.00 -1.79
CA ASN A 428 5.19 -19.56 -1.47
C ASN A 428 4.35 -18.63 -2.37
N MET A 429 3.29 -19.12 -3.00
CA MET A 429 2.38 -18.31 -3.79
C MET A 429 1.34 -17.60 -2.91
N CYS A 430 0.65 -16.62 -3.51
CA CYS A 430 -0.54 -16.00 -2.96
C CYS A 430 -1.81 -16.56 -3.62
N GLY A 431 -2.95 -16.50 -2.90
CA GLY A 431 -4.21 -16.92 -3.48
C GLY A 431 -5.42 -16.27 -2.83
N THR A 432 -6.50 -16.15 -3.60
CA THR A 432 -7.76 -15.56 -3.16
C THR A 432 -8.94 -16.16 -3.90
N LEU A 433 -10.13 -16.05 -3.31
CA LEU A 433 -11.40 -16.40 -3.92
C LEU A 433 -12.19 -15.12 -4.24
N ILE A 434 -12.63 -14.98 -5.49
CA ILE A 434 -13.48 -13.90 -5.94
C ILE A 434 -14.74 -14.52 -6.55
N GLY A 435 -15.86 -14.41 -5.87
CA GLY A 435 -17.05 -15.22 -6.18
C GLY A 435 -16.73 -16.72 -6.07
N GLU A 436 -16.97 -17.49 -7.14
CA GLU A 436 -16.62 -18.91 -7.23
C GLU A 436 -15.32 -19.14 -8.03
N GLN A 437 -14.53 -18.12 -8.27
CA GLN A 437 -13.27 -18.19 -9.00
C GLN A 437 -12.09 -18.12 -8.03
N LEU A 438 -11.30 -19.17 -7.98
CA LEU A 438 -10.09 -19.27 -7.18
C LEU A 438 -8.88 -18.83 -7.99
N PHE A 439 -8.13 -17.87 -7.51
CA PHE A 439 -6.94 -17.31 -8.16
C PHE A 439 -5.68 -17.61 -7.37
N ILE A 440 -4.60 -17.95 -8.06
CA ILE A 440 -3.24 -18.14 -7.51
C ILE A 440 -2.27 -17.31 -8.32
N ALA A 441 -1.39 -16.57 -7.62
CA ALA A 441 -0.39 -15.73 -8.26
C ALA A 441 1.00 -15.90 -7.63
N GLY A 442 2.04 -15.86 -8.45
CA GLY A 442 3.43 -15.92 -8.04
C GLY A 442 3.89 -17.27 -7.51
N GLY A 443 4.77 -17.22 -6.54
CA GLY A 443 5.37 -18.38 -5.90
C GLY A 443 6.59 -18.94 -6.62
N ASN A 444 7.19 -19.96 -6.04
CA ASN A 444 8.30 -20.68 -6.65
C ASN A 444 7.80 -21.81 -7.53
N ARG A 445 8.27 -21.83 -8.77
CA ARG A 445 8.15 -22.93 -9.73
C ARG A 445 9.54 -23.52 -9.99
N ASN A 446 9.74 -24.79 -9.71
CA ASN A 446 11.06 -25.44 -9.80
C ASN A 446 12.16 -24.73 -8.98
N GLY A 447 11.81 -24.25 -7.79
CA GLY A 447 12.73 -23.55 -6.87
C GLY A 447 13.13 -22.14 -7.29
N LYS A 448 12.43 -21.54 -8.26
CA LYS A 448 12.68 -20.15 -8.72
C LYS A 448 11.40 -19.33 -8.64
N PRO A 449 11.48 -18.05 -8.29
CA PRO A 449 10.36 -17.13 -8.37
C PRO A 449 9.71 -17.15 -9.75
N SER A 450 8.38 -17.04 -9.81
CA SER A 450 7.61 -17.07 -11.06
C SER A 450 6.55 -15.99 -11.11
N ASN A 451 6.10 -15.64 -12.33
CA ASN A 451 4.96 -14.77 -12.61
C ASN A 451 3.69 -15.57 -12.90
N SER A 452 3.64 -16.83 -12.44
CA SER A 452 2.50 -17.70 -12.64
C SER A 452 1.22 -17.03 -12.17
N PHE A 453 0.17 -17.12 -13.00
CA PHE A 453 -1.16 -16.66 -12.65
C PHE A 453 -2.19 -17.70 -13.11
N LEU A 454 -2.86 -18.31 -12.14
CA LEU A 454 -3.76 -19.46 -12.37
C LEU A 454 -5.15 -19.14 -11.83
N ARG A 455 -6.18 -19.70 -12.49
CA ARG A 455 -7.59 -19.63 -12.09
C ARG A 455 -8.22 -21.02 -12.10
N LEU A 456 -9.00 -21.32 -11.09
CA LEU A 456 -9.88 -22.50 -11.03
C LEU A 456 -11.32 -22.04 -10.79
N ASP A 457 -12.25 -22.54 -11.61
CA ASP A 457 -13.69 -22.33 -11.43
C ASP A 457 -14.25 -23.42 -10.52
N LEU A 458 -14.69 -23.06 -9.32
CA LEU A 458 -15.24 -23.99 -8.33
C LEU A 458 -16.62 -24.52 -8.72
N THR A 459 -17.31 -23.88 -9.67
CA THR A 459 -18.59 -24.35 -10.20
C THR A 459 -18.41 -25.42 -11.29
N ASN A 460 -17.22 -25.52 -11.89
CA ASN A 460 -16.92 -26.48 -12.95
C ASN A 460 -15.51 -27.07 -12.82
N LEU A 461 -15.34 -27.91 -11.83
CA LEU A 461 -14.04 -28.54 -11.52
C LEU A 461 -13.52 -29.49 -12.62
N SER A 462 -14.41 -29.97 -13.52
CA SER A 462 -14.02 -30.89 -14.60
C SER A 462 -13.07 -30.26 -15.63
N VAL A 463 -13.09 -28.93 -15.77
CA VAL A 463 -12.22 -28.20 -16.67
C VAL A 463 -10.80 -28.04 -16.11
N GLY A 464 -10.64 -28.07 -14.78
CA GLY A 464 -9.35 -27.88 -14.10
C GLY A 464 -8.87 -26.44 -14.10
N TRP A 465 -7.58 -26.26 -13.87
CA TRP A 465 -6.92 -24.96 -13.80
C TRP A 465 -6.71 -24.34 -15.17
N HIS A 466 -6.96 -23.05 -15.27
CA HIS A 466 -6.61 -22.21 -16.41
C HIS A 466 -5.37 -21.38 -16.09
N GLU A 467 -4.39 -21.42 -16.96
CA GLU A 467 -3.25 -20.51 -16.92
C GLU A 467 -3.67 -19.18 -17.55
N LEU A 468 -3.53 -18.11 -16.80
CA LEU A 468 -3.81 -16.74 -17.23
C LEU A 468 -2.51 -16.07 -17.72
N PRO A 469 -2.58 -14.98 -18.48
CA PRO A 469 -1.39 -14.20 -18.78
C PRO A 469 -0.63 -13.85 -17.49
N GLU A 470 0.68 -13.98 -17.52
CA GLU A 470 1.54 -13.63 -16.40
C GLU A 470 1.22 -12.23 -15.87
N TYR A 471 1.25 -12.04 -14.55
CA TYR A 471 1.04 -10.71 -14.01
C TYR A 471 2.25 -9.79 -14.35
N PRO A 472 2.01 -8.49 -14.61
CA PRO A 472 3.08 -7.57 -14.99
C PRO A 472 4.02 -7.29 -13.82
N GLY A 473 5.32 -7.36 -14.07
CA GLY A 473 6.38 -7.06 -13.10
C GLY A 473 7.35 -8.23 -12.90
N ASP A 474 8.26 -8.05 -11.96
CA ASP A 474 9.26 -9.07 -11.63
C ASP A 474 8.62 -10.28 -10.93
N ALA A 475 9.16 -11.47 -11.22
CA ALA A 475 8.75 -12.70 -10.57
C ALA A 475 8.94 -12.61 -9.04
N ARG A 476 7.93 -13.06 -8.27
CA ARG A 476 7.90 -12.95 -6.81
C ARG A 476 7.48 -14.25 -6.14
N THR A 477 7.98 -14.43 -4.94
CA THR A 477 7.60 -15.50 -4.01
C THR A 477 6.83 -14.96 -2.85
#